data_f00197d9e22b5fa2ead234c05b34ac4b
#
_entry.id   f00197d9e22b5fa2ead234c05b34ac4b
#
_cell.length_a   1.000
_cell.length_b   1.000
_cell.length_c   1.000
_cell.angle_alpha   90.00
_cell.angle_beta   90.00
_cell.angle_gamma   90.00
#
_symmetry.space_group_name_H-M   'P 1'
#
loop_
_entity.id
_entity.type
_entity.pdbx_description
1 polymer ?
#
loop_
_entity_poly.entity_id
_entity_poly.type
_entity_poly.pdbx_seq_one_letter_code
_entity_poly.pdbx_strand_id
1 'polypeptide(L)'
;MNYVVIYDGHCNLCSTLVQALEQLDRGNLFQYIPMQDEAALAHWHVTAQDCEMGMMVIQADNPDRRWQGSDAAEEIARLLPVGRPFIDAYRAVPGLKGMGDRAYEQIRDNRYAWFGRREQTYESQYPYSEQSCTACKLS
;
A
#
# COMPACT_ATOMS: atom_id res chain seq x y z
N MET A 1 12.97 6.06 5.48
CA MET A 1 11.92 5.10 5.05
C MET A 1 11.40 4.35 6.25
N ASN A 2 10.11 4.45 6.50
CA ASN A 2 9.47 3.84 7.67
C ASN A 2 8.48 2.74 7.31
N TYR A 3 7.98 2.73 6.09
CA TYR A 3 6.92 1.81 5.65
C TYR A 3 7.19 1.31 4.24
N VAL A 4 6.77 0.07 3.99
CA VAL A 4 6.79 -0.54 2.66
C VAL A 4 5.35 -0.71 2.19
N VAL A 5 5.05 -0.22 1.00
CA VAL A 5 3.74 -0.36 0.36
C VAL A 5 3.85 -1.39 -0.75
N ILE A 6 3.06 -2.45 -0.65
CA ILE A 6 2.98 -3.47 -1.68
C ILE A 6 1.71 -3.24 -2.49
N TYR A 7 1.85 -3.09 -3.79
CA TYR A 7 0.77 -2.71 -4.70
C TYR A 7 0.73 -3.63 -5.92
N ASP A 8 -0.42 -3.65 -6.59
CA ASP A 8 -0.56 -4.37 -7.86
C ASP A 8 -0.08 -3.49 -9.01
N GLY A 9 1.11 -3.80 -9.52
CA GLY A 9 1.72 -3.04 -10.62
C GLY A 9 1.02 -3.18 -11.96
N HIS A 10 0.11 -4.16 -12.11
CA HIS A 10 -0.70 -4.34 -13.31
C HIS A 10 -2.06 -3.64 -13.24
N CYS A 11 -2.45 -3.12 -12.09
CA CYS A 11 -3.71 -2.43 -11.90
C CYS A 11 -3.54 -0.93 -12.16
N ASN A 12 -4.34 -0.37 -13.07
CA ASN A 12 -4.28 1.07 -13.37
C ASN A 12 -4.63 1.91 -12.14
N LEU A 13 -5.65 1.52 -11.39
CA LEU A 13 -6.03 2.23 -10.17
C LEU A 13 -4.91 2.23 -9.14
N CYS A 14 -4.34 1.06 -8.85
CA CYS A 14 -3.27 0.93 -7.85
C CYS A 14 -2.03 1.72 -8.26
N SER A 15 -1.66 1.67 -9.54
CA SER A 15 -0.52 2.43 -10.07
C SER A 15 -0.74 3.92 -9.97
N THR A 16 -1.97 4.39 -10.24
CA THR A 16 -2.33 5.81 -10.11
C THR A 16 -2.23 6.27 -8.65
N LEU A 17 -2.71 5.44 -7.72
CA LEU A 17 -2.61 5.75 -6.29
C LEU A 17 -1.14 5.83 -5.84
N VAL A 18 -0.30 4.91 -6.30
CA VAL A 18 1.13 4.94 -5.98
C VAL A 18 1.77 6.22 -6.53
N GLN A 19 1.44 6.62 -7.75
CA GLN A 19 1.95 7.86 -8.34
C GLN A 19 1.54 9.08 -7.51
N ALA A 20 0.30 9.12 -7.04
CA ALA A 20 -0.18 10.19 -6.17
C ALA A 20 0.60 10.23 -4.84
N LEU A 21 0.82 9.07 -4.23
CA LEU A 21 1.59 8.97 -2.99
C LEU A 21 3.05 9.41 -3.19
N GLU A 22 3.66 9.04 -4.31
CA GLU A 22 5.01 9.45 -4.65
C GLU A 22 5.14 10.97 -4.70
N GLN A 23 4.15 11.66 -5.24
CA GLN A 23 4.13 13.11 -5.31
C GLN A 23 3.92 13.77 -3.95
N LEU A 24 3.12 13.15 -3.09
CA LEU A 24 2.81 13.69 -1.76
C LEU A 24 3.93 13.42 -0.74
N ASP A 25 4.49 12.23 -0.77
CA ASP A 25 5.45 11.76 0.23
C ASP A 25 6.91 11.91 -0.21
N ARG A 26 7.20 11.80 -1.49
CA ARG A 26 8.53 11.92 -2.08
C ARG A 26 9.56 10.97 -1.46
N GLY A 27 9.12 9.76 -1.10
CA GLY A 27 9.99 8.74 -0.53
C GLY A 27 10.38 8.95 0.93
N ASN A 28 9.75 9.91 1.63
CA ASN A 28 10.08 10.19 3.03
C ASN A 28 9.62 9.08 3.97
N LEU A 29 8.37 8.61 3.83
CA LEU A 29 7.79 7.58 4.69
C LEU A 29 7.66 6.24 3.97
N PHE A 30 7.37 6.26 2.67
CA PHE A 30 6.99 5.06 1.92
C PHE A 30 8.00 4.70 0.85
N GLN A 31 8.31 3.41 0.76
CA GLN A 31 8.91 2.80 -0.42
C GLN A 31 8.00 1.69 -0.90
N TYR A 32 8.14 1.28 -2.16
CA TYR A 32 7.11 0.54 -2.86
C TYR A 32 7.67 -0.74 -3.46
N ILE A 33 6.86 -1.82 -3.40
CA ILE A 33 7.17 -3.10 -4.03
C ILE A 33 5.94 -3.50 -4.86
N PRO A 34 6.07 -3.71 -6.18
CA PRO A 34 4.98 -4.31 -6.94
C PRO A 34 4.82 -5.79 -6.53
N MET A 35 3.57 -6.25 -6.41
CA MET A 35 3.32 -7.65 -6.02
C MET A 35 3.86 -8.65 -7.03
N GLN A 36 4.22 -8.22 -8.22
CA GLN A 36 4.85 -9.03 -9.24
C GLN A 36 6.32 -9.33 -8.95
N ASP A 37 6.95 -8.60 -8.04
CA ASP A 37 8.34 -8.83 -7.61
C ASP A 37 8.37 -9.80 -6.43
N GLU A 38 8.29 -11.09 -6.73
CA GLU A 38 8.20 -12.13 -5.71
C GLU A 38 9.44 -12.22 -4.83
N ALA A 39 10.62 -11.92 -5.37
CA ALA A 39 11.87 -11.94 -4.61
C ALA A 39 11.85 -10.89 -3.49
N ALA A 40 11.38 -9.68 -3.80
CA ALA A 40 11.23 -8.63 -2.79
C ALA A 40 10.16 -8.97 -1.76
N LEU A 41 9.04 -9.58 -2.20
CA LEU A 41 7.98 -10.02 -1.29
C LEU A 41 8.47 -11.06 -0.30
N ALA A 42 9.29 -12.00 -0.75
CA ALA A 42 9.83 -13.06 0.10
C ALA A 42 10.62 -12.51 1.28
N HIS A 43 11.31 -11.40 1.10
CA HIS A 43 12.04 -10.72 2.17
C HIS A 43 11.11 -10.31 3.33
N TRP A 44 9.85 -10.02 3.02
CA TRP A 44 8.84 -9.58 3.99
C TRP A 44 7.88 -10.72 4.39
N HIS A 45 8.18 -11.96 3.98
CA HIS A 45 7.34 -13.14 4.25
C HIS A 45 5.92 -12.97 3.68
N VAL A 46 5.83 -12.43 2.47
CA VAL A 46 4.58 -12.18 1.77
C VAL A 46 4.62 -12.91 0.44
N THR A 47 3.48 -13.48 0.02
CA THR A 47 3.34 -14.10 -1.30
C THR A 47 2.50 -13.20 -2.20
N ALA A 48 2.60 -13.40 -3.52
CA ALA A 48 1.75 -12.70 -4.47
C ALA A 48 0.26 -12.99 -4.22
N GLN A 49 -0.06 -14.21 -3.77
CA GLN A 49 -1.42 -14.59 -3.42
C GLN A 49 -1.96 -13.78 -2.24
N ASP A 50 -1.13 -13.53 -1.23
CA ASP A 50 -1.51 -12.67 -0.09
C ASP A 50 -1.92 -11.28 -0.58
N CYS A 51 -1.24 -10.77 -1.61
CA CYS A 51 -1.48 -9.42 -2.15
C CYS A 51 -2.78 -9.32 -2.95
N GLU A 52 -3.37 -10.44 -3.35
CA GLU A 52 -4.66 -10.43 -4.07
C GLU A 52 -5.79 -9.89 -3.20
N MET A 53 -5.66 -9.96 -1.88
CA MET A 53 -6.64 -9.44 -0.94
C MET A 53 -6.58 -7.92 -0.79
N GLY A 54 -5.70 -7.25 -1.50
CA GLY A 54 -5.59 -5.80 -1.52
C GLY A 54 -4.18 -5.31 -1.25
N MET A 55 -4.00 -4.01 -1.36
CA MET A 55 -2.74 -3.34 -1.07
C MET A 55 -2.31 -3.60 0.39
N MET A 56 -1.00 -3.75 0.60
CA MET A 56 -0.45 -4.01 1.93
C MET A 56 0.53 -2.93 2.33
N VAL A 57 0.51 -2.55 3.61
CA VAL A 57 1.49 -1.64 4.21
C VAL A 57 2.17 -2.38 5.35
N ILE A 58 3.49 -2.34 5.37
CA ILE A 58 4.30 -3.00 6.40
C ILE A 58 5.20 -1.94 7.06
N GLN A 59 5.24 -1.93 8.38
CA GLN A 59 6.17 -1.08 9.12
C GLN A 59 7.57 -1.69 9.04
N ALA A 60 8.52 -0.96 8.48
CA ALA A 60 9.84 -1.52 8.15
C ALA A 60 10.65 -1.92 9.39
N ASP A 61 10.55 -1.15 10.48
CA ASP A 61 11.27 -1.43 11.73
C ASP A 61 10.52 -2.39 12.67
N ASN A 62 9.28 -2.74 12.34
CA ASN A 62 8.51 -3.75 13.06
C ASN A 62 7.59 -4.48 12.06
N PRO A 63 8.13 -5.46 11.29
CA PRO A 63 7.38 -6.10 10.19
C PRO A 63 6.14 -6.87 10.61
N ASP A 64 5.97 -7.18 11.90
CA ASP A 64 4.74 -7.81 12.41
C ASP A 64 3.56 -6.85 12.37
N ARG A 65 3.82 -5.53 12.35
CA ARG A 65 2.80 -4.52 12.20
C ARG A 65 2.57 -4.27 10.71
N ARG A 66 1.48 -4.80 10.22
CA ARG A 66 1.09 -4.68 8.81
C ARG A 66 -0.41 -4.52 8.67
N TRP A 67 -0.79 -3.85 7.62
CA TRP A 67 -2.20 -3.57 7.30
C TRP A 67 -2.46 -4.00 5.86
N GLN A 68 -3.67 -4.42 5.57
CA GLN A 68 -4.05 -4.84 4.22
C GLN A 68 -5.44 -4.32 3.86
N GLY A 69 -5.66 -4.10 2.57
CA GLY A 69 -6.95 -3.68 2.05
C GLY A 69 -7.32 -2.28 2.50
N SER A 70 -8.56 -2.10 2.95
CA SER A 70 -9.05 -0.81 3.43
C SER A 70 -8.26 -0.33 4.65
N ASP A 71 -7.82 -1.24 5.51
CA ASP A 71 -6.98 -0.89 6.66
C ASP A 71 -5.65 -0.29 6.23
N ALA A 72 -5.05 -0.81 5.15
CA ALA A 72 -3.83 -0.26 4.58
C ALA A 72 -4.07 1.15 4.03
N ALA A 73 -5.17 1.36 3.31
CA ALA A 73 -5.53 2.67 2.78
C ALA A 73 -5.75 3.69 3.90
N GLU A 74 -6.43 3.30 4.98
CA GLU A 74 -6.62 4.16 6.16
C GLU A 74 -5.30 4.51 6.81
N GLU A 75 -4.40 3.54 6.95
CA GLU A 75 -3.10 3.78 7.58
C GLU A 75 -2.24 4.73 6.76
N ILE A 76 -2.24 4.59 5.44
CA ILE A 76 -1.55 5.52 4.54
C ILE A 76 -2.10 6.93 4.73
N ALA A 77 -3.42 7.08 4.73
CA ALA A 77 -4.06 8.39 4.91
C ALA A 77 -3.74 8.99 6.27
N ARG A 78 -3.72 8.16 7.32
CA ARG A 78 -3.40 8.61 8.68
C ARG A 78 -1.97 9.13 8.77
N LEU A 79 -1.03 8.51 8.07
CA LEU A 79 0.38 8.86 8.11
C LEU A 79 0.69 10.13 7.31
N LEU A 80 -0.16 10.50 6.35
CA LEU A 80 0.00 11.74 5.60
C LEU A 80 -0.49 12.91 6.46
N PRO A 81 0.24 14.05 6.48
CA PRO A 81 -0.11 15.17 7.36
C PRO A 81 -1.52 15.72 7.15
N VAL A 82 -2.03 15.66 5.90
CA VAL A 82 -3.35 16.19 5.55
C VAL A 82 -4.47 15.18 5.82
N GLY A 83 -4.16 13.89 5.81
CA GLY A 83 -5.17 12.84 5.90
C GLY A 83 -5.57 12.47 7.33
N ARG A 84 -4.71 12.71 8.31
CA ARG A 84 -4.91 12.26 9.68
C ARG A 84 -6.22 12.75 10.33
N PRO A 85 -6.58 14.06 10.24
CA PRO A 85 -7.84 14.51 10.83
C PRO A 85 -9.07 13.87 10.19
N PHE A 86 -9.01 13.63 8.88
CA PHE A 86 -10.11 12.97 8.15
C PHE A 86 -10.27 11.52 8.59
N ILE A 87 -9.19 10.80 8.79
CA ILE A 87 -9.23 9.40 9.23
C ILE A 87 -9.73 9.30 10.67
N ASP A 88 -9.29 10.20 11.55
CA ASP A 88 -9.77 10.22 12.92
C ASP A 88 -11.29 10.44 12.98
N ALA A 89 -11.80 11.38 12.16
CA ALA A 89 -13.23 11.62 12.06
C ALA A 89 -13.96 10.41 11.46
N TYR A 90 -13.41 9.81 10.41
CA TYR A 90 -13.96 8.63 9.76
C TYR A 90 -14.13 7.47 10.74
N ARG A 91 -13.11 7.22 11.56
CA ARG A 91 -13.13 6.12 12.55
C ARG A 91 -14.05 6.41 13.72
N ALA A 92 -14.30 7.68 14.01
CA ALA A 92 -15.18 8.10 15.12
C ALA A 92 -16.67 7.94 14.81
N VAL A 93 -17.06 7.92 13.53
CA VAL A 93 -18.47 7.80 13.13
C VAL A 93 -18.88 6.34 13.09
N PRO A 94 -19.86 5.90 13.91
CA PRO A 94 -20.29 4.50 13.92
C PRO A 94 -20.79 4.04 12.55
N GLY A 95 -20.32 2.87 12.11
CA GLY A 95 -20.74 2.25 10.85
C GLY A 95 -20.04 2.77 9.60
N LEU A 96 -19.35 3.91 9.65
CA LEU A 96 -18.70 4.48 8.47
C LEU A 96 -17.54 3.62 7.99
N LYS A 97 -16.75 3.08 8.92
CA LYS A 97 -15.65 2.17 8.58
C LYS A 97 -16.17 0.90 7.87
N GLY A 98 -17.27 0.32 8.34
CA GLY A 98 -17.87 -0.86 7.70
C GLY A 98 -18.31 -0.57 6.27
N MET A 99 -18.87 0.61 6.02
CA MET A 99 -19.24 1.04 4.67
C MET A 99 -18.00 1.22 3.79
N GLY A 100 -16.94 1.82 4.33
CA GLY A 100 -15.69 2.00 3.63
C GLY A 100 -15.02 0.67 3.30
N ASP A 101 -15.04 -0.29 4.22
CA ASP A 101 -14.49 -1.62 3.99
C ASP A 101 -15.21 -2.33 2.85
N ARG A 102 -16.54 -2.25 2.82
CA ARG A 102 -17.36 -2.82 1.73
C ARG A 102 -17.09 -2.14 0.40
N ALA A 103 -16.97 -0.82 0.40
CA ALA A 103 -16.65 -0.06 -0.81
C ALA A 103 -15.28 -0.46 -1.35
N TYR A 104 -14.28 -0.60 -0.47
CA TYR A 104 -12.96 -1.04 -0.85
C TYR A 104 -12.98 -2.44 -1.49
N GLU A 105 -13.70 -3.38 -0.88
CA GLU A 105 -13.81 -4.74 -1.40
C GLU A 105 -14.43 -4.75 -2.80
N GLN A 106 -15.47 -3.95 -3.04
CA GLN A 106 -16.08 -3.82 -4.36
C GLN A 106 -15.11 -3.27 -5.40
N ILE A 107 -14.36 -2.26 -5.04
CA ILE A 107 -13.34 -1.67 -5.93
C ILE A 107 -12.23 -2.67 -6.19
N ARG A 108 -11.74 -3.35 -5.15
CA ARG A 108 -10.70 -4.37 -5.26
C ARG A 108 -11.11 -5.49 -6.21
N ASP A 109 -12.31 -6.03 -6.04
CA ASP A 109 -12.78 -7.18 -6.80
C ASP A 109 -13.08 -6.82 -8.26
N ASN A 110 -13.34 -5.55 -8.54
CA ASN A 110 -13.66 -5.06 -9.89
C ASN A 110 -12.57 -4.14 -10.47
N ARG A 111 -11.40 -4.07 -9.84
CA ARG A 111 -10.37 -3.09 -10.23
C ARG A 111 -9.92 -3.19 -11.69
N TYR A 112 -9.81 -4.39 -12.23
CA TYR A 112 -9.42 -4.57 -13.62
C TYR A 112 -10.57 -4.26 -14.58
N ALA A 113 -11.79 -4.63 -14.21
CA ALA A 113 -12.97 -4.38 -15.03
C ALA A 113 -13.32 -2.88 -15.09
N TRP A 114 -13.19 -2.17 -13.97
CA TRP A 114 -13.58 -0.76 -13.87
C TRP A 114 -12.46 0.21 -14.29
N PHE A 115 -11.21 -0.11 -13.99
CA PHE A 115 -10.09 0.81 -14.18
C PHE A 115 -9.06 0.32 -15.19
N GLY A 116 -9.16 -0.92 -15.64
CA GLY A 116 -8.28 -1.51 -16.62
C GLY A 116 -7.02 -2.12 -16.03
N ARG A 117 -6.28 -2.79 -16.90
CA ARG A 117 -5.07 -3.53 -16.57
C ARG A 117 -3.91 -3.03 -17.41
N ARG A 118 -2.73 -2.95 -16.83
CA ARG A 118 -1.49 -2.60 -17.53
C ARG A 118 -0.81 -3.86 -18.06
N GLU A 119 -0.23 -3.78 -19.24
CA GLU A 119 0.58 -4.85 -19.81
C GLU A 119 1.92 -4.97 -19.12
N GLN A 120 2.50 -3.82 -18.72
CA GLN A 120 3.78 -3.76 -18.03
C GLN A 120 3.56 -3.36 -16.57
N THR A 121 4.34 -3.98 -15.68
CA THR A 121 4.32 -3.63 -14.25
C THR A 121 4.77 -2.18 -14.07
N TYR A 122 3.96 -1.39 -13.35
CA TYR A 122 4.38 -0.05 -12.97
C TYR A 122 5.49 -0.16 -11.91
N GLU A 123 6.61 0.49 -12.19
CA GLU A 123 7.73 0.55 -11.26
C GLU A 123 7.77 1.93 -10.59
N SER A 124 7.78 1.92 -9.25
CA SER A 124 7.81 3.14 -8.48
C SER A 124 9.11 3.90 -8.68
N GLN A 125 9.06 5.23 -8.54
CA GLN A 125 10.25 6.08 -8.48
C GLN A 125 11.00 5.94 -7.16
N TYR A 126 10.38 5.36 -6.14
CA TYR A 126 10.97 5.12 -4.82
C TYR A 126 10.88 3.63 -4.46
N PRO A 127 11.56 2.75 -5.25
CA PRO A 127 11.45 1.32 -5.01
C PRO A 127 12.15 0.94 -3.71
N TYR A 128 11.60 -0.07 -3.03
CA TYR A 128 12.27 -0.66 -1.89
C TYR A 128 13.58 -1.31 -2.33
N SER A 129 14.64 -1.08 -1.54
CA SER A 129 15.88 -1.83 -1.66
C SER A 129 16.47 -1.98 -0.26
N GLU A 130 17.21 -3.07 -0.03
CA GLU A 130 17.87 -3.29 1.24
C GLU A 130 18.86 -2.17 1.58
N GLN A 131 19.47 -1.57 0.56
CA GLN A 131 20.45 -0.50 0.72
C GLN A 131 19.81 0.79 1.23
N SER A 132 18.54 1.05 0.89
CA SER A 132 17.84 2.26 1.32
C SER A 132 17.05 2.07 2.61
N CYS A 133 16.90 0.84 3.08
CA CYS A 133 16.17 0.52 4.31
C CYS A 133 17.13 0.47 5.49
N THR A 134 17.13 1.51 6.32
CA THR A 134 18.00 1.56 7.51
C THR A 134 17.68 0.44 8.51
N ALA A 135 16.40 0.15 8.71
CA ALA A 135 15.96 -0.91 9.62
C ALA A 135 16.39 -2.30 9.12
N CYS A 136 16.43 -2.49 7.81
CA CYS A 136 16.83 -3.77 7.21
C CYS A 136 18.31 -4.06 7.36
N LYS A 137 19.15 -3.04 7.46
CA LYS A 137 20.59 -3.18 7.62
C LYS A 137 20.99 -3.68 9.01
N LEU A 138 20.10 -3.56 9.98
CA LEU A 138 20.35 -3.95 11.36
C LEU A 138 19.95 -5.40 11.65
N SER A 139 19.34 -6.06 10.69
CA SER A 139 18.87 -7.44 10.86
C SER A 139 19.83 -8.49 10.31
#